data_bd6a48848e03b89180e22170203f9df9
#
_entry.id   bd6a48848e03b89180e22170203f9df9
#
_cell.length_a   1.000
_cell.length_b   1.000
_cell.length_c   1.000
_cell.angle_alpha   90.00
_cell.angle_beta   90.00
_cell.angle_gamma   90.00
#
_symmetry.space_group_name_H-M   'P 1'
#
loop_
_entity.id
_entity.type
_entity.pdbx_description
1 polymer ?
#
loop_
_entity_poly.entity_id
_entity_poly.type
_entity_poly.pdbx_seq_one_letter_code
_entity_poly.pdbx_strand_id
1 'polypeptide(L)'
;MFKNNYLSSITILIHTGENLKVGYGHLLYWLPEFFKSEIKFGILVRNKELYKTIKNEYRTISVFFAQDSLEVESVLNKFANLKAIFYMSNSSNNIHLLRFNEYEHIFIGNENYNRDMQTTKVLKAYDELWLQSQSIIEKIKCSIKDINNMKIVKIGKPQLKNVLNNEQKKSILCVFSIVDNVVINSIQLLINYSIKKNMKIKFV
;
A
#
# COMPACT_ATOMS: atom_id res chain seq x y z
N MET A 1 1.05 -15.08 35.90
CA MET A 1 1.86 -15.12 34.67
C MET A 1 0.94 -15.35 33.46
N PHE A 2 0.07 -14.35 33.15
CA PHE A 2 -0.81 -14.37 31.97
C PHE A 2 -0.30 -13.36 30.95
N LYS A 3 0.92 -13.59 30.41
CA LYS A 3 1.50 -12.76 29.36
C LYS A 3 1.15 -13.34 27.99
N ASN A 4 0.26 -12.65 27.31
CA ASN A 4 0.26 -12.47 25.86
C ASN A 4 -0.08 -13.65 24.94
N ASN A 5 -1.12 -14.42 25.21
CA ASN A 5 -1.68 -15.32 24.21
C ASN A 5 -2.15 -14.57 22.92
N TYR A 6 -2.47 -13.28 23.05
CA TYR A 6 -2.91 -12.47 21.90
C TYR A 6 -1.75 -12.12 20.96
N LEU A 7 -0.58 -11.70 21.48
CA LEU A 7 0.58 -11.38 20.64
C LEU A 7 1.19 -12.63 20.00
N SER A 8 1.06 -13.79 20.64
CA SER A 8 1.48 -15.07 20.05
C SER A 8 0.61 -15.51 18.87
N SER A 9 -0.60 -14.95 18.72
CA SER A 9 -1.47 -15.26 17.57
C SER A 9 -1.22 -14.39 16.35
N ILE A 10 -0.46 -13.29 16.49
CA ILE A 10 -0.13 -12.39 15.37
C ILE A 10 0.97 -13.05 14.52
N THR A 11 0.67 -13.29 13.27
CA THR A 11 1.60 -13.89 12.30
C THR A 11 2.07 -12.91 11.23
N ILE A 12 1.41 -11.76 11.11
CA ILE A 12 1.70 -10.72 10.14
C ILE A 12 1.82 -9.37 10.83
N LEU A 13 2.83 -8.59 10.45
CA LEU A 13 3.00 -7.22 10.84
C LEU A 13 2.88 -6.31 9.61
N ILE A 14 2.00 -5.31 9.67
CA ILE A 14 1.86 -4.31 8.64
C ILE A 14 2.68 -3.10 9.05
N HIS A 15 3.60 -2.65 8.19
CA HIS A 15 4.47 -1.53 8.46
C HIS A 15 4.23 -0.35 7.53
N THR A 16 4.16 0.84 8.11
CA THR A 16 4.30 2.11 7.39
C THR A 16 5.29 3.01 8.11
N GLY A 17 6.31 3.44 7.37
CA GLY A 17 7.34 4.38 7.84
C GLY A 17 6.99 5.85 7.63
N GLU A 18 5.77 6.14 7.14
CA GLU A 18 5.34 7.44 6.67
C GLU A 18 4.80 8.35 7.78
N ASN A 19 4.64 9.65 7.46
CA ASN A 19 3.96 10.61 8.32
C ASN A 19 2.45 10.33 8.46
N LEU A 20 1.76 11.09 9.31
CA LEU A 20 0.33 10.91 9.58
C LEU A 20 -0.51 10.85 8.29
N LYS A 21 -0.39 11.86 7.41
CA LYS A 21 -1.26 11.99 6.22
C LYS A 21 -1.08 10.82 5.25
N VAL A 22 0.15 10.52 4.91
CA VAL A 22 0.49 9.48 3.93
C VAL A 22 0.27 8.10 4.52
N GLY A 23 0.77 7.84 5.72
CA GLY A 23 0.63 6.55 6.39
C GLY A 23 -0.82 6.18 6.71
N TYR A 24 -1.64 7.15 7.11
CA TYR A 24 -3.07 6.93 7.31
C TYR A 24 -3.78 6.54 6.00
N GLY A 25 -3.48 7.25 4.90
CA GLY A 25 -4.03 6.91 3.59
C GLY A 25 -3.66 5.49 3.13
N HIS A 26 -2.41 5.06 3.37
CA HIS A 26 -1.97 3.70 3.08
C HIS A 26 -2.74 2.66 3.90
N LEU A 27 -2.92 2.92 5.19
CA LEU A 27 -3.67 2.01 6.08
C LEU A 27 -5.14 1.92 5.66
N LEU A 28 -5.81 3.04 5.40
CA LEU A 28 -7.20 3.05 4.91
C LEU A 28 -7.37 2.25 3.63
N TYR A 29 -6.36 2.28 2.75
CA TYR A 29 -6.40 1.56 1.49
C TYR A 29 -6.31 0.04 1.67
N TRP A 30 -5.44 -0.44 2.58
CA TRP A 30 -5.14 -1.86 2.72
C TRP A 30 -5.88 -2.57 3.86
N LEU A 31 -6.20 -1.89 4.96
CA LEU A 31 -6.83 -2.52 6.13
C LEU A 31 -8.12 -3.29 5.80
N PRO A 32 -9.02 -2.82 4.91
CA PRO A 32 -10.21 -3.59 4.55
C PRO A 32 -9.89 -4.99 3.98
N GLU A 33 -8.79 -5.12 3.25
CA GLU A 33 -8.38 -6.40 2.67
C GLU A 33 -7.75 -7.32 3.73
N PHE A 34 -6.95 -6.76 4.65
CA PHE A 34 -6.42 -7.54 5.78
C PHE A 34 -7.53 -8.01 6.72
N PHE A 35 -8.57 -7.23 6.95
CA PHE A 35 -9.73 -7.67 7.74
C PHE A 35 -10.49 -8.83 7.09
N LYS A 36 -10.60 -8.84 5.76
CA LYS A 36 -11.27 -9.92 5.02
C LYS A 36 -10.47 -11.23 5.04
N SER A 37 -9.16 -11.16 5.26
CA SER A 37 -8.30 -12.36 5.22
C SER A 37 -8.43 -13.27 6.44
N GLU A 38 -9.10 -12.80 7.52
CA GLU A 38 -9.22 -13.50 8.81
C GLU A 38 -7.86 -13.78 9.51
N ILE A 39 -6.75 -13.35 8.92
CA ILE A 39 -5.40 -13.51 9.48
C ILE A 39 -5.20 -12.47 10.58
N LYS A 40 -4.69 -12.90 11.72
CA LYS A 40 -4.39 -11.98 12.82
C LYS A 40 -3.10 -11.22 12.52
N PHE A 41 -3.22 -9.90 12.48
CA PHE A 41 -2.13 -9.00 12.18
C PHE A 41 -1.98 -7.89 13.25
N GLY A 42 -0.79 -7.33 13.30
CA GLY A 42 -0.49 -6.09 14.03
C GLY A 42 -0.09 -4.98 13.06
N ILE A 43 -0.07 -3.74 13.54
CA ILE A 43 0.37 -2.58 12.78
C ILE A 43 1.56 -1.95 13.50
N LEU A 44 2.66 -1.74 12.79
CA LEU A 44 3.83 -0.99 13.27
C LEU A 44 3.93 0.33 12.50
N VAL A 45 3.90 1.44 13.25
CA VAL A 45 4.03 2.78 12.70
C VAL A 45 5.24 3.50 13.30
N ARG A 46 5.79 4.47 12.53
CA ARG A 46 6.98 5.24 12.91
C ARG A 46 6.63 6.69 13.31
N ASN A 47 5.38 7.07 13.14
CA ASN A 47 4.88 8.41 13.47
C ASN A 47 3.95 8.33 14.69
N LYS A 48 4.22 9.15 15.70
CA LYS A 48 3.51 9.14 16.99
C LYS A 48 2.05 9.61 16.87
N GLU A 49 1.77 10.54 15.98
CA GLU A 49 0.41 11.02 15.74
C GLU A 49 -0.41 9.96 15.01
N LEU A 50 0.17 9.33 13.99
CA LEU A 50 -0.44 8.20 13.30
C LEU A 50 -0.75 7.06 14.28
N TYR A 51 0.18 6.73 15.17
CA TYR A 51 -0.06 5.74 16.22
C TYR A 51 -1.29 6.06 17.06
N LYS A 52 -1.41 7.30 17.54
CA LYS A 52 -2.55 7.73 18.36
C LYS A 52 -3.86 7.64 17.58
N THR A 53 -3.88 8.09 16.33
CA THR A 53 -5.05 8.06 15.46
C THR A 53 -5.53 6.63 15.23
N ILE A 54 -4.65 5.74 14.76
CA ILE A 54 -5.01 4.37 14.48
C ILE A 54 -5.45 3.61 15.72
N LYS A 55 -4.76 3.80 16.84
CA LYS A 55 -5.11 3.16 18.11
C LYS A 55 -6.49 3.57 18.64
N ASN A 56 -6.90 4.81 18.39
CA ASN A 56 -8.21 5.30 18.80
C ASN A 56 -9.34 4.77 17.91
N GLU A 57 -9.09 4.69 16.59
CA GLU A 57 -10.08 4.24 15.61
C GLU A 57 -10.25 2.73 15.58
N TYR A 58 -9.14 1.99 15.67
CA TYR A 58 -9.12 0.52 15.55
C TYR A 58 -8.75 -0.14 16.87
N ARG A 59 -9.66 -0.10 17.84
CA ARG A 59 -9.43 -0.59 19.21
C ARG A 59 -9.15 -2.10 19.30
N THR A 60 -9.54 -2.85 18.29
CA THR A 60 -9.40 -4.32 18.23
C THR A 60 -8.07 -4.77 17.64
N ILE A 61 -7.31 -3.86 17.04
CA ILE A 61 -6.02 -4.18 16.43
C ILE A 61 -4.89 -3.82 17.37
N SER A 62 -3.86 -4.67 17.43
CA SER A 62 -2.60 -4.33 18.09
C SER A 62 -1.81 -3.32 17.24
N VAL A 63 -1.67 -2.12 17.73
CA VAL A 63 -0.87 -1.06 17.10
C VAL A 63 0.36 -0.81 17.94
N PHE A 64 1.53 -0.80 17.30
CA PHE A 64 2.83 -0.57 17.90
C PHE A 64 3.46 0.70 17.33
N PHE A 65 4.16 1.41 18.19
CA PHE A 65 4.96 2.56 17.81
C PHE A 65 6.43 2.24 18.08
N ALA A 66 7.30 2.58 17.14
CA ALA A 66 8.74 2.51 17.30
C ALA A 66 9.40 3.66 16.52
N GLN A 67 10.17 4.48 17.17
CA GLN A 67 10.80 5.65 16.56
C GLN A 67 12.16 5.32 15.92
N ASP A 68 12.93 4.45 16.54
CA ASP A 68 14.27 4.08 16.11
C ASP A 68 14.43 2.56 15.89
N SER A 69 15.63 2.13 15.57
CA SER A 69 15.93 0.75 15.28
C SER A 69 15.92 -0.17 16.50
N LEU A 70 16.24 0.35 17.68
CA LEU A 70 16.23 -0.42 18.94
C LEU A 70 14.80 -0.65 19.42
N GLU A 71 13.95 0.37 19.28
CA GLU A 71 12.53 0.24 19.58
C GLU A 71 11.85 -0.75 18.63
N VAL A 72 12.23 -0.78 17.34
CA VAL A 72 11.75 -1.79 16.38
C VAL A 72 12.10 -3.20 16.86
N GLU A 73 13.34 -3.44 17.22
CA GLU A 73 13.78 -4.73 17.74
C GLU A 73 13.01 -5.12 19.01
N SER A 74 12.82 -4.17 19.92
CA SER A 74 12.01 -4.36 21.13
C SER A 74 10.55 -4.71 20.80
N VAL A 75 10.00 -4.19 19.72
CA VAL A 75 8.65 -4.54 19.26
C VAL A 75 8.63 -5.93 18.66
N LEU A 76 9.58 -6.26 17.78
CA LEU A 76 9.67 -7.59 17.12
C LEU A 76 9.83 -8.72 18.15
N ASN A 77 10.63 -8.51 19.17
CA ASN A 77 10.85 -9.49 20.26
C ASN A 77 9.60 -9.82 21.09
N LYS A 78 8.49 -9.08 20.90
CA LYS A 78 7.20 -9.39 21.55
C LYS A 78 6.41 -10.49 20.84
N PHE A 79 6.74 -10.79 19.60
CA PHE A 79 6.04 -11.77 18.79
C PHE A 79 6.74 -13.13 18.84
N ALA A 80 5.97 -14.18 19.16
CA ALA A 80 6.49 -15.54 19.15
C ALA A 80 6.31 -16.23 17.79
N ASN A 81 5.33 -15.79 16.98
CA ASN A 81 4.93 -16.47 15.77
C ASN A 81 4.85 -15.54 14.54
N LEU A 82 5.52 -14.40 14.58
CA LEU A 82 5.59 -13.49 13.43
C LEU A 82 6.31 -14.20 12.28
N LYS A 83 5.71 -14.18 11.10
CA LYS A 83 6.23 -14.83 9.89
C LYS A 83 6.57 -13.83 8.80
N ALA A 84 5.73 -12.79 8.64
CA ALA A 84 5.87 -11.86 7.54
C ALA A 84 5.63 -10.40 7.96
N ILE A 85 6.33 -9.50 7.28
CA ILE A 85 6.18 -8.05 7.43
C ILE A 85 5.78 -7.47 6.07
N PHE A 86 4.63 -6.79 6.05
CA PHE A 86 4.10 -6.14 4.86
C PHE A 86 4.42 -4.66 4.86
N TYR A 87 5.02 -4.18 3.78
CA TYR A 87 5.46 -2.80 3.61
C TYR A 87 4.56 -2.06 2.64
N MET A 88 3.93 -0.98 3.11
CA MET A 88 2.97 -0.19 2.32
C MET A 88 3.63 0.91 1.48
N SER A 89 4.89 1.24 1.77
CA SER A 89 5.67 2.26 1.06
C SER A 89 7.15 1.91 1.07
N ASN A 90 7.91 2.52 0.16
CA ASN A 90 9.37 2.39 0.14
C ASN A 90 10.03 3.49 0.99
N SER A 91 9.69 3.52 2.27
CA SER A 91 10.26 4.46 3.25
C SER A 91 11.67 4.07 3.67
N SER A 92 12.54 5.05 3.92
CA SER A 92 13.88 4.82 4.48
C SER A 92 13.84 4.08 5.83
N ASN A 93 12.76 4.22 6.59
CA ASN A 93 12.56 3.53 7.85
C ASN A 93 12.44 2.00 7.71
N ASN A 94 12.19 1.50 6.50
CA ASN A 94 12.06 0.06 6.26
C ASN A 94 13.36 -0.69 6.53
N ILE A 95 14.51 -0.04 6.38
CA ILE A 95 15.83 -0.65 6.63
C ILE A 95 15.96 -1.18 8.06
N HIS A 96 15.25 -0.58 9.02
CA HIS A 96 15.28 -1.03 10.41
C HIS A 96 14.60 -2.39 10.62
N LEU A 97 13.74 -2.80 9.69
CA LEU A 97 13.08 -4.11 9.71
C LEU A 97 13.71 -5.10 8.73
N LEU A 98 14.13 -4.63 7.55
CA LEU A 98 14.71 -5.45 6.48
C LEU A 98 16.02 -6.18 6.90
N ARG A 99 16.62 -5.79 8.01
CA ARG A 99 17.79 -6.46 8.59
C ARG A 99 17.49 -7.79 9.30
N PHE A 100 16.22 -8.10 9.55
CA PHE A 100 15.79 -9.31 10.28
C PHE A 100 15.41 -10.42 9.30
N ASN A 101 16.36 -11.24 8.94
CA ASN A 101 16.22 -12.30 7.92
C ASN A 101 15.31 -13.47 8.31
N GLU A 102 14.84 -13.51 9.55
CA GLU A 102 13.91 -14.53 10.04
C GLU A 102 12.45 -14.29 9.60
N TYR A 103 12.14 -13.12 9.02
CA TYR A 103 10.81 -12.79 8.54
C TYR A 103 10.78 -12.67 7.02
N GLU A 104 9.66 -13.04 6.42
CA GLU A 104 9.38 -12.74 5.02
C GLU A 104 9.04 -11.25 4.84
N HIS A 105 9.77 -10.55 4.01
CA HIS A 105 9.60 -9.14 3.73
C HIS A 105 8.82 -8.93 2.44
N ILE A 106 7.56 -8.52 2.55
CA ILE A 106 6.63 -8.41 1.42
C ILE A 106 6.29 -6.94 1.15
N PHE A 107 6.66 -6.44 -0.01
CA PHE A 107 6.31 -5.09 -0.43
C PHE A 107 4.98 -5.11 -1.18
N ILE A 108 3.97 -4.38 -0.66
CA ILE A 108 2.64 -4.31 -1.29
C ILE A 108 2.34 -2.95 -1.93
N GLY A 109 3.25 -2.01 -1.80
CA GLY A 109 3.19 -0.68 -2.43
C GLY A 109 1.84 0.04 -2.37
N ASN A 110 1.84 1.31 -2.79
CA ASN A 110 0.64 2.12 -2.93
C ASN A 110 0.44 2.59 -4.38
N GLU A 111 -0.79 2.95 -4.73
CA GLU A 111 -1.25 3.27 -6.10
C GLU A 111 -0.55 4.44 -6.79
N ASN A 112 0.06 5.35 -6.07
CA ASN A 112 0.66 6.56 -6.67
C ASN A 112 1.97 6.30 -7.45
N TYR A 113 2.14 5.07 -7.95
CA TYR A 113 3.28 4.67 -8.80
C TYR A 113 3.38 5.42 -10.13
N ASN A 114 2.36 6.20 -10.50
CA ASN A 114 2.34 6.86 -11.81
C ASN A 114 3.19 8.13 -11.89
N ARG A 115 3.56 8.77 -10.78
CA ARG A 115 4.31 10.03 -10.85
C ARG A 115 5.79 9.90 -10.58
N ASP A 116 6.24 9.14 -9.60
CA ASP A 116 7.66 9.08 -9.24
C ASP A 116 8.00 7.80 -8.45
N MET A 117 7.60 6.65 -8.97
CA MET A 117 8.22 5.45 -8.45
C MET A 117 9.70 5.55 -8.78
N GLN A 118 10.46 6.02 -7.81
CA GLN A 118 11.89 5.76 -7.82
C GLN A 118 12.03 4.24 -7.79
N THR A 119 12.16 3.65 -8.98
CA THR A 119 12.56 2.26 -9.16
C THR A 119 13.96 2.12 -8.60
N THR A 120 14.04 2.13 -7.28
CA THR A 120 15.32 2.08 -6.57
C THR A 120 15.71 0.62 -6.37
N LYS A 121 17.01 0.38 -6.36
CA LYS A 121 17.58 -0.94 -6.04
C LYS A 121 17.12 -1.49 -4.67
N VAL A 122 16.59 -0.63 -3.80
CA VAL A 122 16.04 -1.01 -2.50
C VAL A 122 14.91 -2.04 -2.61
N LEU A 123 14.19 -2.06 -3.74
CA LEU A 123 13.17 -3.09 -3.97
C LEU A 123 13.74 -4.52 -3.95
N LYS A 124 15.04 -4.70 -4.20
CA LYS A 124 15.71 -6.00 -4.08
C LYS A 124 15.94 -6.48 -2.63
N ALA A 125 15.72 -5.62 -1.65
CA ALA A 125 15.84 -5.98 -0.25
C ALA A 125 14.60 -6.68 0.31
N TYR A 126 13.50 -6.72 -0.46
CA TYR A 126 12.31 -7.49 -0.11
C TYR A 126 12.39 -8.89 -0.70
N ASP A 127 11.72 -9.84 -0.06
CA ASP A 127 11.63 -11.22 -0.55
C ASP A 127 10.59 -11.33 -1.66
N GLU A 128 9.48 -10.59 -1.53
CA GLU A 128 8.41 -10.57 -2.50
C GLU A 128 7.94 -9.13 -2.82
N LEU A 129 7.55 -8.92 -4.08
CA LEU A 129 6.86 -7.72 -4.53
C LEU A 129 5.44 -8.07 -4.97
N TRP A 130 4.45 -7.58 -4.25
CA TRP A 130 3.04 -7.73 -4.61
C TRP A 130 2.56 -6.47 -5.31
N LEU A 131 2.40 -6.54 -6.62
CA LEU A 131 2.19 -5.38 -7.48
C LEU A 131 0.80 -5.41 -8.13
N GLN A 132 0.24 -4.23 -8.36
CA GLN A 132 -1.16 -4.09 -8.74
C GLN A 132 -1.42 -4.36 -10.22
N SER A 133 -0.47 -4.11 -11.11
CA SER A 133 -0.69 -4.23 -12.55
C SER A 133 0.52 -4.79 -13.29
N GLN A 134 0.26 -5.34 -14.46
CA GLN A 134 1.29 -5.83 -15.36
C GLN A 134 2.23 -4.71 -15.82
N SER A 135 1.71 -3.52 -16.09
CA SER A 135 2.52 -2.37 -16.52
C SER A 135 3.53 -1.93 -15.45
N ILE A 136 3.16 -2.00 -14.15
CA ILE A 136 4.07 -1.73 -13.05
C ILE A 136 5.16 -2.80 -12.99
N ILE A 137 4.81 -4.07 -13.14
CA ILE A 137 5.76 -5.18 -13.16
C ILE A 137 6.80 -5.00 -14.28
N GLU A 138 6.34 -4.69 -15.48
CA GLU A 138 7.22 -4.45 -16.63
C GLU A 138 8.14 -3.24 -16.42
N LYS A 139 7.59 -2.13 -15.91
CA LYS A 139 8.39 -0.96 -15.57
C LYS A 139 9.50 -1.27 -14.57
N ILE A 140 9.20 -2.03 -13.51
CA ILE A 140 10.18 -2.45 -12.52
C ILE A 140 11.24 -3.35 -13.15
N LYS A 141 10.83 -4.34 -13.94
CA LYS A 141 11.74 -5.27 -14.63
C LYS A 141 12.67 -4.57 -15.62
N CYS A 142 12.20 -3.54 -16.32
CA CYS A 142 13.03 -2.74 -17.21
C CYS A 142 13.99 -1.81 -16.46
N SER A 143 13.60 -1.33 -15.28
CA SER A 143 14.36 -0.29 -14.56
C SER A 143 15.39 -0.85 -13.57
N ILE A 144 15.18 -2.07 -13.07
CA ILE A 144 16.05 -2.67 -12.05
C ILE A 144 16.71 -3.92 -12.62
N LYS A 145 18.04 -3.86 -12.76
CA LYS A 145 18.85 -4.99 -13.23
C LYS A 145 18.71 -6.17 -12.27
N ASP A 146 18.64 -7.38 -12.81
CA ASP A 146 18.61 -8.67 -12.08
C ASP A 146 17.42 -8.84 -11.10
N ILE A 147 16.31 -8.14 -11.34
CA ILE A 147 15.09 -8.30 -10.51
C ILE A 147 14.24 -9.51 -10.94
N ASN A 148 14.59 -10.14 -12.06
CA ASN A 148 13.81 -11.27 -12.61
C ASN A 148 13.81 -12.51 -11.71
N ASN A 149 14.79 -12.64 -10.80
CA ASN A 149 14.89 -13.75 -9.86
C ASN A 149 14.05 -13.53 -8.60
N MET A 150 13.44 -12.36 -8.47
CA MET A 150 12.59 -12.01 -7.34
C MET A 150 11.16 -12.52 -7.54
N LYS A 151 10.53 -12.97 -6.47
CA LYS A 151 9.13 -13.36 -6.50
C LYS A 151 8.23 -12.13 -6.65
N ILE A 152 7.63 -11.97 -7.83
CA ILE A 152 6.71 -10.89 -8.13
C ILE A 152 5.30 -11.45 -8.29
N VAL A 153 4.37 -10.97 -7.47
CA VAL A 153 2.96 -11.40 -7.47
C VAL A 153 2.09 -10.27 -7.99
N LYS A 154 1.25 -10.56 -8.98
CA LYS A 154 0.25 -9.61 -9.46
C LYS A 154 -1.03 -9.75 -8.65
N ILE A 155 -1.30 -8.77 -7.77
CA ILE A 155 -2.45 -8.79 -6.88
C ILE A 155 -3.67 -8.02 -7.40
N GLY A 156 -3.51 -7.22 -8.45
CA GLY A 156 -4.57 -6.35 -8.94
C GLY A 156 -4.85 -5.18 -7.98
N LYS A 157 -6.07 -4.66 -8.07
CA LYS A 157 -6.61 -3.62 -7.18
C LYS A 157 -7.82 -4.18 -6.43
N PRO A 158 -7.62 -4.88 -5.32
CA PRO A 158 -8.73 -5.56 -4.62
C PRO A 158 -9.87 -4.60 -4.25
N GLN A 159 -9.54 -3.35 -3.93
CA GLN A 159 -10.47 -2.30 -3.53
C GLN A 159 -11.50 -1.93 -4.64
N LEU A 160 -11.17 -2.21 -5.89
CA LEU A 160 -12.06 -1.92 -7.03
C LEU A 160 -13.13 -3.00 -7.26
N LYS A 161 -13.04 -4.15 -6.61
CA LYS A 161 -14.02 -5.25 -6.81
C LYS A 161 -15.46 -4.81 -6.56
N ASN A 162 -15.68 -3.91 -5.60
CA ASN A 162 -17.01 -3.41 -5.25
C ASN A 162 -17.52 -2.30 -6.20
N VAL A 163 -16.64 -1.70 -7.01
CA VAL A 163 -16.98 -0.60 -7.92
C VAL A 163 -17.54 -1.15 -9.25
N LEU A 164 -17.13 -2.34 -9.63
CA LEU A 164 -17.51 -2.95 -10.92
C LEU A 164 -18.96 -3.51 -10.96
N ASN A 165 -19.63 -3.59 -9.83
CA ASN A 165 -21.01 -4.12 -9.73
C ASN A 165 -22.11 -3.06 -9.87
N ASN A 166 -21.77 -1.81 -10.07
CA ASN A 166 -22.76 -0.77 -10.34
C ASN A 166 -23.08 -0.74 -11.84
N GLU A 167 -24.38 -0.65 -12.16
CA GLU A 167 -24.90 -0.49 -13.52
C GLU A 167 -24.04 0.46 -14.35
N GLN A 168 -23.71 0.06 -15.56
CA GLN A 168 -22.93 0.88 -16.50
C GLN A 168 -23.72 2.17 -16.81
N LYS A 169 -23.48 3.21 -16.05
CA LYS A 169 -23.97 4.54 -16.40
C LYS A 169 -23.17 5.03 -17.61
N LYS A 170 -23.86 5.41 -18.66
CA LYS A 170 -23.25 6.07 -19.84
C LYS A 170 -22.77 7.48 -19.48
N SER A 171 -21.74 7.55 -18.63
CA SER A 171 -21.17 8.81 -18.16
C SER A 171 -19.65 8.72 -18.05
N ILE A 172 -18.99 9.83 -18.37
CA ILE A 172 -17.54 10.00 -18.26
C ILE A 172 -17.29 11.02 -17.14
N LEU A 173 -16.47 10.66 -16.15
CA LEU A 173 -15.97 11.57 -15.13
C LEU A 173 -14.52 11.94 -15.48
N CYS A 174 -14.29 13.23 -15.74
CA CYS A 174 -12.96 13.76 -16.00
C CYS A 174 -12.46 14.53 -14.78
N VAL A 175 -11.34 14.07 -14.22
CA VAL A 175 -10.68 14.70 -13.06
C VAL A 175 -9.31 15.20 -13.51
N PHE A 176 -9.05 16.51 -13.35
CA PHE A 176 -7.78 17.12 -13.74
C PHE A 176 -7.07 17.67 -12.51
N SER A 177 -5.77 17.38 -12.38
CA SER A 177 -4.92 17.95 -11.34
C SER A 177 -4.17 19.21 -11.82
N ILE A 178 -3.95 19.32 -13.13
CA ILE A 178 -3.29 20.44 -13.81
C ILE A 178 -3.98 20.62 -15.16
N VAL A 179 -4.24 21.85 -15.56
CA VAL A 179 -4.83 22.18 -16.85
C VAL A 179 -3.78 22.89 -17.69
N ASP A 180 -3.36 22.26 -18.78
CA ASP A 180 -2.49 22.83 -19.81
C ASP A 180 -3.17 22.76 -21.19
N ASN A 181 -2.50 23.26 -22.23
CA ASN A 181 -3.05 23.27 -23.60
C ASN A 181 -3.33 21.86 -24.15
N VAL A 182 -2.56 20.85 -23.73
CA VAL A 182 -2.77 19.46 -24.13
C VAL A 182 -4.05 18.91 -23.51
N VAL A 183 -4.25 19.21 -22.24
CA VAL A 183 -5.47 18.85 -21.49
C VAL A 183 -6.70 19.52 -22.11
N ILE A 184 -6.62 20.81 -22.45
CA ILE A 184 -7.73 21.55 -23.08
C ILE A 184 -8.13 20.90 -24.40
N ASN A 185 -7.17 20.58 -25.27
CA ASN A 185 -7.44 19.88 -26.53
C ASN A 185 -8.08 18.49 -26.31
N SER A 186 -7.61 17.76 -25.30
CA SER A 186 -8.15 16.45 -24.93
C SER A 186 -9.58 16.56 -24.42
N ILE A 187 -9.90 17.60 -23.65
CA ILE A 187 -11.26 17.90 -23.17
C ILE A 187 -12.21 18.12 -24.36
N GLN A 188 -11.78 18.90 -25.36
CA GLN A 188 -12.60 19.16 -26.55
C GLN A 188 -12.91 17.88 -27.32
N LEU A 189 -11.93 16.98 -27.48
CA LEU A 189 -12.13 15.68 -28.11
C LEU A 189 -13.11 14.80 -27.31
N LEU A 190 -12.99 14.77 -25.99
CA LEU A 190 -13.91 14.04 -25.12
C LEU A 190 -15.33 14.56 -25.18
N ILE A 191 -15.53 15.89 -25.21
CA ILE A 191 -16.85 16.51 -25.38
C ILE A 191 -17.47 16.07 -26.71
N ASN A 192 -16.74 16.18 -27.80
CA ASN A 192 -17.21 15.77 -29.13
C ASN A 192 -17.58 14.28 -29.18
N TYR A 193 -16.76 13.43 -28.56
CA TYR A 193 -17.02 12.00 -28.44
C TYR A 193 -18.30 11.72 -27.64
N SER A 194 -18.48 12.40 -26.52
CA SER A 194 -19.64 12.19 -25.65
C SER A 194 -20.95 12.59 -26.31
N ILE A 195 -20.96 13.71 -27.05
CA ILE A 195 -22.11 14.15 -27.82
C ILE A 195 -22.45 13.08 -28.87
N LYS A 196 -21.47 12.59 -29.62
CA LYS A 196 -21.65 11.54 -30.64
C LYS A 196 -22.20 10.23 -30.06
N LYS A 197 -21.86 9.89 -28.81
CA LYS A 197 -22.25 8.64 -28.13
C LYS A 197 -23.42 8.81 -27.15
N ASN A 198 -24.01 10.01 -27.07
CA ASN A 198 -25.06 10.36 -26.11
C ASN A 198 -24.70 9.97 -24.66
N MET A 199 -23.50 10.38 -24.25
CA MET A 199 -22.94 10.12 -22.91
C MET A 199 -22.91 11.42 -22.11
N LYS A 200 -23.12 11.34 -20.79
CA LYS A 200 -22.95 12.48 -19.89
C LYS A 200 -21.47 12.63 -19.51
N ILE A 201 -20.94 13.85 -19.58
CA ILE A 201 -19.61 14.17 -19.03
C ILE A 201 -19.78 15.03 -17.79
N LYS A 202 -18.97 14.75 -16.77
CA LYS A 202 -18.80 15.56 -15.58
C LYS A 202 -17.31 15.88 -15.41
N PHE A 203 -16.99 17.17 -15.30
CA PHE A 203 -15.66 17.66 -14.99
C PHE A 203 -15.58 17.98 -13.48
N VAL A 204 -14.45 17.63 -12.83
CA VAL A 204 -14.18 17.85 -11.40
C VAL A 204 -12.72 18.29 -11.23
#